data_c11a873c528b5f8b686070c375b0979a
#
_entry.id   c11a873c528b5f8b686070c375b0979a
#
_cell.length_a   1.000
_cell.length_b   1.000
_cell.length_c   1.000
_cell.angle_alpha   90.00
_cell.angle_beta   90.00
_cell.angle_gamma   90.00
#
_symmetry.space_group_name_H-M   'P 1'
#
loop_
_entity.id
_entity.type
_entity.pdbx_description
1 polymer ?
#
loop_
_entity_poly.entity_id
_entity_poly.type
_entity_poly.pdbx_seq_one_letter_code
_entity_poly.pdbx_strand_id
1 'polypeptide(L)'
;LAGKHTSSSVPYGYLKSEQDKNQWVIDPVAAPIVQRIYRMAMEGKGPYQIANILSNEHIEIPAYYHQKLGIGLWKTREIKSPYRWGSSTIVHILTNPSYLGHTCNFKTRKHFKDKKSHYVDQDQWNIIKDTHEPIIDQETYDTVQRMRAGIRRYPDGWGEVHPLAGLLYCADCGSPMYIHRTGNGNRTANFSCSGYGKIPVGSKCASGHWVNADSVMKLIQETLREIVRFSKEDEEEFACIVRSEIENRQSSEMKGQKTRLTACQKRLDELETLLCKIYEDNILGKLPDKRYQILEAQYTKEQEALEAEIDSLQKKVDEYEQEQKSADKFIALVKKYQNFEELDAVMLNQFIYKIFVHERDYKGVANSPQTIEIYFNFVGKFGMQEINSPSEEERAALEEKERLRQKRHEAYLRRKASGWQDAYYQKTKAAKKAGIDAKKEAIRSEDRAKGVYYLPNQKYLETEPKGESA
;
A
#
# COMPACT_ATOMS: atom_id res chain seq x y z
N LEU A 1 -29.73 2.90 -17.68
CA LEU A 1 -29.61 1.59 -17.02
C LEU A 1 -30.01 1.75 -15.55
N ALA A 2 -31.26 1.52 -15.22
CA ALA A 2 -31.85 1.75 -13.89
C ALA A 2 -31.36 0.70 -12.86
N GLY A 3 -30.08 0.70 -12.50
CA GLY A 3 -29.52 -0.16 -11.46
C GLY A 3 -29.53 -1.68 -11.73
N LYS A 4 -30.02 -2.12 -12.90
CA LYS A 4 -30.19 -3.53 -13.22
C LYS A 4 -28.86 -4.18 -13.60
N HIS A 5 -28.64 -5.41 -13.10
CA HIS A 5 -27.47 -6.21 -13.44
C HIS A 5 -27.55 -6.73 -14.88
N THR A 6 -26.45 -6.59 -15.63
CA THR A 6 -26.32 -7.17 -16.99
C THR A 6 -25.85 -8.61 -16.95
N SER A 7 -25.31 -9.09 -15.82
CA SER A 7 -24.82 -10.45 -15.64
C SER A 7 -25.92 -11.39 -15.14
N SER A 8 -26.00 -12.58 -15.70
CA SER A 8 -26.90 -13.63 -15.22
C SER A 8 -26.42 -14.30 -13.93
N SER A 9 -25.13 -14.21 -13.62
CA SER A 9 -24.51 -14.82 -12.44
C SER A 9 -24.32 -13.81 -11.31
N VAL A 10 -24.56 -14.28 -10.08
CA VAL A 10 -24.39 -13.51 -8.85
C VAL A 10 -22.96 -13.73 -8.32
N PRO A 11 -22.31 -12.73 -7.72
CA PRO A 11 -21.04 -12.92 -7.01
C PRO A 11 -21.20 -13.90 -5.84
N TYR A 12 -20.15 -14.63 -5.51
CA TYR A 12 -20.11 -15.49 -4.33
C TYR A 12 -20.37 -14.67 -3.06
N GLY A 13 -21.27 -15.11 -2.21
CA GLY A 13 -21.75 -14.35 -1.03
C GLY A 13 -23.09 -13.67 -1.22
N TYR A 14 -23.64 -13.67 -2.45
CA TYR A 14 -24.98 -13.17 -2.74
C TYR A 14 -25.84 -14.22 -3.42
N LEU A 15 -27.14 -14.11 -3.23
CA LEU A 15 -28.21 -14.84 -3.93
C LEU A 15 -29.13 -13.89 -4.65
N LYS A 16 -29.87 -14.37 -5.64
CA LYS A 16 -30.98 -13.59 -6.23
C LYS A 16 -32.18 -13.63 -5.31
N SER A 17 -32.84 -12.49 -5.13
CA SER A 17 -34.12 -12.43 -4.40
C SER A 17 -35.18 -13.29 -5.11
N GLU A 18 -36.01 -13.98 -4.35
CA GLU A 18 -37.12 -14.73 -4.86
C GLU A 18 -38.20 -13.81 -5.47
N GLN A 19 -38.31 -12.58 -4.93
CA GLN A 19 -39.34 -11.60 -5.35
C GLN A 19 -38.91 -10.84 -6.60
N ASP A 20 -37.65 -10.42 -6.67
CA ASP A 20 -37.06 -9.72 -7.83
C ASP A 20 -35.69 -10.29 -8.19
N LYS A 21 -35.58 -10.97 -9.34
CA LYS A 21 -34.35 -11.54 -9.85
C LYS A 21 -33.23 -10.52 -10.15
N ASN A 22 -33.56 -9.23 -10.18
CA ASN A 22 -32.57 -8.16 -10.34
C ASN A 22 -32.01 -7.66 -8.99
N GLN A 23 -32.63 -8.05 -7.88
CA GLN A 23 -32.16 -7.69 -6.54
C GLN A 23 -31.32 -8.83 -5.96
N TRP A 24 -30.18 -8.48 -5.37
CA TRP A 24 -29.32 -9.43 -4.67
C TRP A 24 -29.54 -9.35 -3.16
N VAL A 25 -29.56 -10.50 -2.53
CA VAL A 25 -29.66 -10.66 -1.08
C VAL A 25 -28.42 -11.36 -0.56
N ILE A 26 -28.04 -11.07 0.67
CA ILE A 26 -26.86 -11.68 1.31
C ILE A 26 -27.12 -13.20 1.49
N ASP A 27 -26.13 -14.00 1.10
CA ASP A 27 -26.13 -15.45 1.33
C ASP A 27 -25.61 -15.74 2.74
N PRO A 28 -26.41 -16.30 3.64
CA PRO A 28 -26.00 -16.54 5.03
C PRO A 28 -24.87 -17.57 5.15
N VAL A 29 -24.63 -18.39 4.15
CA VAL A 29 -23.58 -19.41 4.15
C VAL A 29 -22.28 -18.87 3.54
N ALA A 30 -22.36 -18.21 2.40
CA ALA A 30 -21.19 -17.78 1.64
C ALA A 30 -20.68 -16.37 2.08
N ALA A 31 -21.52 -15.48 2.55
CA ALA A 31 -21.10 -14.16 2.98
C ALA A 31 -20.13 -14.15 4.16
N PRO A 32 -20.26 -14.99 5.20
CA PRO A 32 -19.25 -15.09 6.27
C PRO A 32 -17.89 -15.51 5.77
N ILE A 33 -17.82 -16.33 4.70
CA ILE A 33 -16.55 -16.75 4.09
C ILE A 33 -15.90 -15.55 3.38
N VAL A 34 -16.68 -14.72 2.68
CA VAL A 34 -16.19 -13.47 2.07
C VAL A 34 -15.65 -12.53 3.14
N GLN A 35 -16.39 -12.29 4.22
CA GLN A 35 -15.93 -11.47 5.35
C GLN A 35 -14.64 -12.01 5.96
N ARG A 36 -14.53 -13.33 6.10
CA ARG A 36 -13.31 -13.98 6.60
C ARG A 36 -12.12 -13.79 5.66
N ILE A 37 -12.31 -13.85 4.35
CA ILE A 37 -11.27 -13.57 3.35
C ILE A 37 -10.74 -12.14 3.52
N TYR A 38 -11.62 -11.15 3.67
CA TYR A 38 -11.23 -9.77 3.92
C TYR A 38 -10.49 -9.60 5.25
N ARG A 39 -10.95 -10.25 6.32
CA ARG A 39 -10.25 -10.25 7.63
C ARG A 39 -8.84 -10.82 7.51
N MET A 40 -8.67 -11.98 6.88
CA MET A 40 -7.35 -12.58 6.64
C MET A 40 -6.44 -11.67 5.80
N ALA A 41 -7.01 -10.94 4.84
CA ALA A 41 -6.25 -9.96 4.07
C ALA A 41 -5.79 -8.78 4.94
N MET A 42 -6.63 -8.29 5.86
CA MET A 42 -6.26 -7.25 6.84
C MET A 42 -5.20 -7.72 7.83
N GLU A 43 -5.18 -9.01 8.17
CA GLU A 43 -4.10 -9.65 8.94
C GLU A 43 -2.78 -9.76 8.15
N GLY A 44 -2.74 -9.29 6.90
CA GLY A 44 -1.56 -9.31 6.06
C GLY A 44 -1.33 -10.60 5.28
N LYS A 45 -2.27 -11.57 5.32
CA LYS A 45 -2.15 -12.80 4.55
C LYS A 45 -2.34 -12.53 3.06
N GLY A 46 -1.41 -13.02 2.24
CA GLY A 46 -1.50 -12.90 0.79
C GLY A 46 -2.56 -13.82 0.17
N PRO A 47 -3.03 -13.56 -1.05
CA PRO A 47 -4.08 -14.36 -1.71
C PRO A 47 -3.75 -15.85 -1.81
N TYR A 48 -2.47 -16.20 -1.96
CA TYR A 48 -2.03 -17.61 -1.98
C TYR A 48 -2.18 -18.28 -0.60
N GLN A 49 -1.78 -17.58 0.47
CA GLN A 49 -1.91 -18.10 1.83
C GLN A 49 -3.39 -18.28 2.23
N ILE A 50 -4.24 -17.30 1.88
CA ILE A 50 -5.68 -17.37 2.12
C ILE A 50 -6.27 -18.58 1.37
N ALA A 51 -5.91 -18.76 0.09
CA ALA A 51 -6.35 -19.89 -0.71
C ALA A 51 -5.94 -21.24 -0.10
N ASN A 52 -4.71 -21.36 0.41
CA ASN A 52 -4.23 -22.56 1.08
C ASN A 52 -5.00 -22.85 2.37
N ILE A 53 -5.25 -21.84 3.21
CA ILE A 53 -6.00 -21.98 4.46
C ILE A 53 -7.41 -22.52 4.14
N LEU A 54 -8.14 -21.89 3.22
CA LEU A 54 -9.48 -22.30 2.85
C LEU A 54 -9.51 -23.70 2.21
N SER A 55 -8.47 -24.05 1.44
CA SER A 55 -8.34 -25.39 0.85
C SER A 55 -8.09 -26.47 1.90
N ASN A 56 -7.20 -26.21 2.87
CA ASN A 56 -6.88 -27.13 3.95
C ASN A 56 -8.08 -27.38 4.88
N GLU A 57 -8.91 -26.37 5.07
CA GLU A 57 -10.15 -26.46 5.84
C GLU A 57 -11.32 -27.09 5.07
N HIS A 58 -11.09 -27.51 3.82
CA HIS A 58 -12.11 -28.10 2.95
C HIS A 58 -13.32 -27.21 2.76
N ILE A 59 -13.13 -25.90 2.64
CA ILE A 59 -14.20 -24.96 2.31
C ILE A 59 -14.46 -25.03 0.81
N GLU A 60 -15.73 -25.14 0.42
CA GLU A 60 -16.13 -25.27 -0.98
C GLU A 60 -15.78 -24.02 -1.78
N ILE A 61 -15.19 -24.22 -2.97
CA ILE A 61 -14.92 -23.12 -3.89
C ILE A 61 -16.22 -22.52 -4.44
N PRO A 62 -16.25 -21.24 -4.81
CA PRO A 62 -17.44 -20.57 -5.34
C PRO A 62 -18.13 -21.30 -6.50
N ALA A 63 -17.32 -21.89 -7.40
CA ALA A 63 -17.84 -22.63 -8.54
C ALA A 63 -18.63 -23.87 -8.13
N TYR A 64 -18.13 -24.63 -7.16
CA TYR A 64 -18.78 -25.85 -6.68
C TYR A 64 -20.02 -25.53 -5.85
N TYR A 65 -19.94 -24.49 -5.01
CA TYR A 65 -21.07 -24.00 -4.25
C TYR A 65 -22.22 -23.55 -5.16
N HIS A 66 -21.92 -22.74 -6.20
CA HIS A 66 -22.93 -22.33 -7.19
C HIS A 66 -23.49 -23.50 -8.00
N GLN A 67 -22.67 -24.55 -8.25
CA GLN A 67 -23.14 -25.78 -8.91
C GLN A 67 -24.22 -26.48 -8.08
N LYS A 68 -23.97 -26.67 -6.79
CA LYS A 68 -24.94 -27.26 -5.85
C LYS A 68 -26.26 -26.50 -5.82
N LEU A 69 -26.20 -25.17 -5.83
CA LEU A 69 -27.38 -24.31 -5.87
C LEU A 69 -28.05 -24.22 -7.25
N GLY A 70 -27.45 -24.86 -8.25
CA GLY A 70 -27.95 -24.79 -9.61
C GLY A 70 -27.87 -23.39 -10.24
N ILE A 71 -26.91 -22.53 -9.83
CA ILE A 71 -26.76 -21.15 -10.26
C ILE A 71 -25.76 -21.03 -11.42
N GLY A 72 -26.13 -20.27 -12.44
CA GLY A 72 -25.24 -19.80 -13.51
C GLY A 72 -24.65 -20.87 -14.43
N LEU A 73 -23.52 -20.56 -15.00
CA LEU A 73 -22.80 -21.42 -15.99
C LEU A 73 -22.17 -22.69 -15.39
N TRP A 74 -22.13 -22.79 -14.06
CA TRP A 74 -21.48 -23.89 -13.36
C TRP A 74 -22.35 -25.16 -13.30
N LYS A 75 -23.63 -25.08 -13.60
CA LYS A 75 -24.58 -26.20 -13.55
C LYS A 75 -24.13 -27.46 -14.30
N THR A 76 -23.48 -27.25 -15.45
CA THR A 76 -23.13 -28.30 -16.40
C THR A 76 -21.64 -28.64 -16.43
N ARG A 77 -20.82 -27.97 -15.64
CA ARG A 77 -19.38 -28.18 -15.64
C ARG A 77 -18.97 -29.19 -14.58
N GLU A 78 -18.18 -30.19 -14.96
CA GLU A 78 -17.54 -31.10 -14.02
C GLU A 78 -16.46 -30.37 -13.21
N ILE A 79 -16.58 -30.36 -11.88
CA ILE A 79 -15.62 -29.76 -10.96
C ILE A 79 -14.84 -30.87 -10.27
N LYS A 80 -13.60 -31.12 -10.74
CA LYS A 80 -12.72 -32.17 -10.24
C LYS A 80 -12.16 -31.94 -8.84
N SER A 81 -12.07 -30.67 -8.40
CA SER A 81 -11.43 -30.30 -7.13
C SER A 81 -12.28 -29.26 -6.38
N PRO A 82 -13.33 -29.69 -5.66
CA PRO A 82 -14.31 -28.78 -5.06
C PRO A 82 -13.79 -27.91 -3.91
N TYR A 83 -12.65 -28.24 -3.33
CA TYR A 83 -12.04 -27.56 -2.18
C TYR A 83 -10.72 -26.84 -2.53
N ARG A 84 -10.28 -26.90 -3.79
CA ARG A 84 -9.02 -26.27 -4.21
C ARG A 84 -9.24 -24.82 -4.60
N TRP A 85 -9.03 -23.93 -3.65
CA TRP A 85 -9.06 -22.49 -3.89
C TRP A 85 -7.87 -22.04 -4.74
N GLY A 86 -8.12 -21.16 -5.70
CA GLY A 86 -7.08 -20.50 -6.48
C GLY A 86 -6.81 -19.10 -5.94
N SER A 87 -5.55 -18.67 -5.94
CA SER A 87 -5.18 -17.30 -5.56
C SER A 87 -5.87 -16.25 -6.43
N SER A 88 -6.13 -16.54 -7.71
CA SER A 88 -6.91 -15.69 -8.61
C SER A 88 -8.35 -15.49 -8.14
N THR A 89 -9.00 -16.52 -7.60
CA THR A 89 -10.35 -16.43 -7.05
C THR A 89 -10.37 -15.48 -5.84
N ILE A 90 -9.37 -15.60 -4.95
CA ILE A 90 -9.22 -14.69 -3.80
C ILE A 90 -9.01 -13.25 -4.29
N VAL A 91 -8.12 -13.04 -5.27
CA VAL A 91 -7.91 -11.69 -5.85
C VAL A 91 -9.21 -11.13 -6.42
N HIS A 92 -9.99 -11.92 -7.15
CA HIS A 92 -11.29 -11.47 -7.68
C HIS A 92 -12.28 -11.09 -6.58
N ILE A 93 -12.32 -11.84 -5.48
CA ILE A 93 -13.16 -11.49 -4.33
C ILE A 93 -12.69 -10.17 -3.72
N LEU A 94 -11.40 -10.04 -3.43
CA LEU A 94 -10.84 -8.85 -2.78
C LEU A 94 -10.90 -7.57 -3.63
N THR A 95 -11.03 -7.67 -4.96
CA THR A 95 -11.07 -6.50 -5.86
C THR A 95 -12.45 -6.18 -6.43
N ASN A 96 -13.47 -6.90 -6.05
CA ASN A 96 -14.80 -6.72 -6.63
C ASN A 96 -15.63 -5.69 -5.85
N PRO A 97 -15.92 -4.50 -6.40
CA PRO A 97 -16.73 -3.47 -5.73
C PRO A 97 -18.18 -3.89 -5.46
N SER A 98 -18.63 -5.01 -6.03
CA SER A 98 -19.97 -5.53 -5.76
C SER A 98 -20.18 -5.90 -4.29
N TYR A 99 -19.11 -6.16 -3.54
CA TYR A 99 -19.19 -6.42 -2.09
C TYR A 99 -19.49 -5.19 -1.24
N LEU A 100 -19.35 -3.99 -1.85
CA LEU A 100 -19.75 -2.70 -1.27
C LEU A 100 -21.24 -2.35 -1.50
N GLY A 101 -22.00 -3.27 -2.06
CA GLY A 101 -23.40 -3.00 -2.42
C GLY A 101 -23.58 -2.36 -3.81
N HIS A 102 -22.53 -2.34 -4.65
CA HIS A 102 -22.56 -1.67 -5.95
C HIS A 102 -22.81 -2.64 -7.10
N THR A 103 -23.60 -2.23 -8.07
CA THR A 103 -23.75 -2.95 -9.34
C THR A 103 -22.64 -2.55 -10.29
N CYS A 104 -21.81 -3.50 -10.69
CA CYS A 104 -20.70 -3.28 -11.62
C CYS A 104 -20.98 -3.94 -12.97
N ASN A 105 -21.28 -3.14 -13.97
CA ASN A 105 -21.58 -3.58 -15.33
C ASN A 105 -20.41 -3.30 -16.28
N PHE A 106 -20.43 -3.93 -17.46
CA PHE A 106 -19.46 -3.76 -18.54
C PHE A 106 -18.00 -4.07 -18.17
N LYS A 107 -17.79 -5.01 -17.25
CA LYS A 107 -16.44 -5.48 -16.85
C LYS A 107 -15.66 -6.12 -18.00
N THR A 108 -16.36 -6.57 -19.05
CA THR A 108 -15.75 -7.21 -20.23
C THR A 108 -16.33 -6.63 -21.50
N ARG A 109 -15.49 -6.51 -22.53
CA ARG A 109 -15.90 -6.16 -23.89
C ARG A 109 -15.52 -7.29 -24.84
N LYS A 110 -16.36 -7.53 -25.85
CA LYS A 110 -16.10 -8.44 -26.95
C LYS A 110 -16.40 -7.74 -28.25
N HIS A 111 -15.36 -7.54 -29.07
CA HIS A 111 -15.57 -7.07 -30.43
C HIS A 111 -16.16 -8.22 -31.26
N PHE A 112 -16.97 -7.92 -32.29
CA PHE A 112 -17.64 -8.95 -33.07
C PHE A 112 -16.68 -9.91 -33.78
N LYS A 113 -15.44 -9.50 -34.09
CA LYS A 113 -14.38 -10.32 -34.65
C LYS A 113 -13.61 -11.14 -33.62
N ASP A 114 -13.76 -10.86 -32.33
CA ASP A 114 -12.98 -11.55 -31.29
C ASP A 114 -13.60 -12.88 -30.93
N LYS A 115 -12.76 -13.90 -30.80
CA LYS A 115 -13.19 -15.22 -30.31
C LYS A 115 -13.51 -15.20 -28.80
N LYS A 116 -12.82 -14.34 -28.04
CA LYS A 116 -12.94 -14.23 -26.56
C LYS A 116 -13.27 -12.81 -26.14
N SER A 117 -13.97 -12.67 -25.01
CA SER A 117 -14.15 -11.38 -24.33
C SER A 117 -12.88 -11.00 -23.57
N HIS A 118 -12.56 -9.71 -23.56
CA HIS A 118 -11.44 -9.12 -22.83
C HIS A 118 -11.95 -8.32 -21.63
N TYR A 119 -11.23 -8.39 -20.49
CA TYR A 119 -11.49 -7.52 -19.36
C TYR A 119 -11.10 -6.08 -19.71
N VAL A 120 -11.90 -5.16 -19.22
CA VAL A 120 -11.70 -3.70 -19.38
C VAL A 120 -11.17 -3.18 -18.04
N ASP A 121 -10.39 -2.10 -18.09
CA ASP A 121 -9.91 -1.44 -16.87
C ASP A 121 -11.08 -0.95 -16.01
N GLN A 122 -10.88 -0.93 -14.69
CA GLN A 122 -11.95 -0.59 -13.73
C GLN A 122 -12.53 0.81 -13.95
N ASP A 123 -11.74 1.75 -14.45
CA ASP A 123 -12.14 3.12 -14.77
C ASP A 123 -13.21 3.18 -15.87
N GLN A 124 -13.31 2.12 -16.67
CA GLN A 124 -14.31 2.02 -17.75
C GLN A 124 -15.54 1.22 -17.35
N TRP A 125 -15.60 0.72 -16.10
CA TRP A 125 -16.77 0.01 -15.61
C TRP A 125 -17.90 0.98 -15.32
N ASN A 126 -19.13 0.57 -15.60
CA ASN A 126 -20.29 1.30 -15.13
C ASN A 126 -20.64 0.81 -13.73
N ILE A 127 -20.32 1.61 -12.72
CA ILE A 127 -20.58 1.30 -11.31
C ILE A 127 -21.76 2.15 -10.84
N ILE A 128 -22.83 1.47 -10.46
CA ILE A 128 -24.03 2.08 -9.89
C ILE A 128 -24.00 1.78 -8.39
N LYS A 129 -23.92 2.82 -7.57
CA LYS A 129 -23.75 2.70 -6.12
C LYS A 129 -25.05 2.28 -5.42
N ASP A 130 -24.91 1.63 -4.28
CA ASP A 130 -25.97 1.35 -3.28
C ASP A 130 -27.21 0.66 -3.86
N THR A 131 -26.99 -0.38 -4.66
CA THR A 131 -28.07 -1.14 -5.31
C THR A 131 -28.53 -2.37 -4.51
N HIS A 132 -27.73 -2.82 -3.56
CA HIS A 132 -28.00 -3.98 -2.69
C HIS A 132 -27.24 -3.84 -1.37
N GLU A 133 -27.57 -4.66 -0.37
CA GLU A 133 -26.92 -4.64 0.93
C GLU A 133 -25.44 -5.04 0.83
N PRO A 134 -24.51 -4.26 1.41
CA PRO A 134 -23.08 -4.55 1.36
C PRO A 134 -22.70 -5.70 2.32
N ILE A 135 -21.82 -6.61 1.88
CA ILE A 135 -21.20 -7.63 2.73
C ILE A 135 -19.97 -7.04 3.46
N ILE A 136 -19.29 -6.09 2.82
CA ILE A 136 -18.07 -5.43 3.31
C ILE A 136 -18.31 -3.93 3.30
N ASP A 137 -17.91 -3.26 4.36
CA ASP A 137 -17.93 -1.80 4.43
C ASP A 137 -16.80 -1.17 3.59
N GLN A 138 -17.00 0.10 3.20
CA GLN A 138 -16.06 0.84 2.35
C GLN A 138 -14.67 0.93 2.97
N GLU A 139 -14.58 1.12 4.28
CA GLU A 139 -13.33 1.28 5.00
C GLU A 139 -12.48 0.01 4.96
N THR A 140 -13.08 -1.14 5.23
CA THR A 140 -12.43 -2.46 5.13
C THR A 140 -11.97 -2.72 3.70
N TYR A 141 -12.80 -2.41 2.70
CA TYR A 141 -12.44 -2.58 1.30
C TYR A 141 -11.22 -1.72 0.93
N ASP A 142 -11.25 -0.41 1.21
CA ASP A 142 -10.19 0.54 0.88
C ASP A 142 -8.87 0.20 1.60
N THR A 143 -8.96 -0.21 2.86
CA THR A 143 -7.80 -0.69 3.64
C THR A 143 -7.16 -1.89 2.98
N VAL A 144 -7.96 -2.89 2.56
CA VAL A 144 -7.44 -4.07 1.86
C VAL A 144 -6.82 -3.71 0.51
N GLN A 145 -7.44 -2.80 -0.29
CA GLN A 145 -6.82 -2.36 -1.55
C GLN A 145 -5.49 -1.66 -1.31
N ARG A 146 -5.40 -0.78 -0.32
CA ARG A 146 -4.17 -0.07 0.07
C ARG A 146 -3.07 -1.04 0.49
N MET A 147 -3.39 -2.00 1.37
CA MET A 147 -2.45 -3.02 1.80
C MET A 147 -1.91 -3.85 0.62
N ARG A 148 -2.80 -4.27 -0.27
CA ARG A 148 -2.44 -5.07 -1.45
C ARG A 148 -1.54 -4.32 -2.44
N ALA A 149 -1.69 -3.00 -2.56
CA ALA A 149 -0.83 -2.16 -3.39
C ALA A 149 0.61 -2.06 -2.84
N GLY A 150 0.78 -2.14 -1.51
CA GLY A 150 2.07 -1.96 -0.81
C GLY A 150 2.85 -3.25 -0.51
N ILE A 151 2.21 -4.40 -0.43
CA ILE A 151 2.83 -5.64 0.05
C ILE A 151 3.48 -6.42 -1.09
N ARG A 152 4.79 -6.64 -1.00
CA ARG A 152 5.50 -7.62 -1.85
C ARG A 152 5.37 -9.04 -1.28
N ARG A 153 5.46 -10.05 -2.17
CA ARG A 153 5.48 -11.47 -1.77
C ARG A 153 6.65 -11.73 -0.82
N TYR A 154 6.34 -12.33 0.31
CA TYR A 154 7.36 -12.96 1.16
C TYR A 154 7.61 -14.38 0.66
N PRO A 155 8.87 -14.83 0.54
CA PRO A 155 9.18 -16.24 0.29
C PRO A 155 8.65 -17.12 1.44
N ASP A 156 8.16 -18.30 1.13
CA ASP A 156 7.77 -19.29 2.13
C ASP A 156 8.97 -19.58 3.07
N GLY A 157 8.71 -19.69 4.35
CA GLY A 157 9.74 -19.98 5.38
C GLY A 157 10.35 -18.75 6.06
N TRP A 158 10.00 -17.51 5.67
CA TRP A 158 10.49 -16.28 6.32
C TRP A 158 9.66 -15.83 7.55
N GLY A 159 8.70 -16.66 7.97
CA GLY A 159 7.83 -16.42 9.12
C GLY A 159 6.61 -15.56 8.81
N GLU A 160 5.93 -15.11 9.85
CA GLU A 160 4.72 -14.29 9.74
C GLU A 160 5.02 -12.88 9.23
N VAL A 161 4.03 -12.30 8.54
CA VAL A 161 4.09 -10.91 8.09
C VAL A 161 4.12 -10.00 9.32
N HIS A 162 5.09 -9.07 9.37
CA HIS A 162 5.16 -8.13 10.49
C HIS A 162 3.95 -7.18 10.45
N PRO A 163 3.31 -6.85 11.60
CA PRO A 163 2.13 -5.99 11.65
C PRO A 163 2.30 -4.62 11.00
N LEU A 164 3.52 -4.07 11.02
CA LEU A 164 3.86 -2.79 10.36
C LEU A 164 4.14 -2.90 8.86
N ALA A 165 4.09 -4.10 8.26
CA ALA A 165 4.38 -4.28 6.83
C ALA A 165 3.38 -3.51 5.96
N GLY A 166 3.91 -2.66 5.06
CA GLY A 166 3.09 -1.84 4.18
C GLY A 166 2.68 -0.47 4.75
N LEU A 167 2.95 -0.19 6.03
CA LEU A 167 2.63 1.09 6.67
C LEU A 167 3.80 2.08 6.65
N LEU A 168 5.06 1.62 6.55
CA LEU A 168 6.25 2.47 6.63
C LEU A 168 6.72 2.95 5.26
N TYR A 169 7.03 4.24 5.19
CA TYR A 169 7.54 4.94 4.01
C TYR A 169 8.73 5.82 4.38
N CYS A 170 9.64 5.99 3.44
CA CYS A 170 10.74 6.94 3.59
C CYS A 170 10.23 8.37 3.43
N ALA A 171 10.54 9.26 4.35
CA ALA A 171 10.13 10.67 4.31
C ALA A 171 10.76 11.41 3.12
N ASP A 172 12.02 11.10 2.77
CA ASP A 172 12.77 11.82 1.72
C ASP A 172 12.33 11.43 0.30
N CYS A 173 12.14 10.11 0.04
CA CYS A 173 11.88 9.64 -1.33
C CYS A 173 10.48 9.06 -1.55
N GLY A 174 9.64 9.01 -0.51
CA GLY A 174 8.29 8.45 -0.56
C GLY A 174 8.21 6.95 -0.86
N SER A 175 9.36 6.25 -0.96
CA SER A 175 9.37 4.81 -1.26
C SER A 175 8.97 3.99 -0.04
N PRO A 176 8.25 2.86 -0.23
CA PRO A 176 7.93 1.96 0.88
C PRO A 176 9.20 1.38 1.50
N MET A 177 9.16 1.14 2.80
CA MET A 177 10.22 0.49 3.53
C MET A 177 9.91 -1.00 3.70
N TYR A 178 10.94 -1.83 3.51
CA TYR A 178 10.80 -3.29 3.64
C TYR A 178 11.54 -3.82 4.85
N ILE A 179 10.95 -4.86 5.43
CA ILE A 179 11.50 -5.52 6.60
C ILE A 179 12.71 -6.39 6.21
N HIS A 180 13.78 -6.24 6.97
CA HIS A 180 14.94 -7.11 6.96
C HIS A 180 15.11 -7.72 8.35
N ARG A 181 15.13 -9.04 8.41
CA ARG A 181 15.40 -9.79 9.63
C ARG A 181 16.85 -10.25 9.60
N THR A 182 17.67 -9.69 10.47
CA THR A 182 19.07 -10.13 10.62
C THR A 182 19.14 -11.11 11.79
N GLY A 183 19.87 -12.22 11.63
CA GLY A 183 19.96 -13.01 12.74
C GLY A 183 20.78 -14.25 12.81
N ASN A 184 21.73 -14.24 13.71
CA ASN A 184 22.27 -15.39 14.40
C ASN A 184 21.69 -15.39 15.83
N GLY A 185 20.55 -16.05 16.03
CA GLY A 185 19.96 -16.25 17.36
C GLY A 185 18.95 -15.17 17.82
N ASN A 186 19.32 -13.90 17.89
CA ASN A 186 18.39 -12.79 18.15
C ASN A 186 17.95 -12.15 16.86
N ARG A 187 16.76 -12.51 16.38
CA ARG A 187 16.18 -11.96 15.14
C ARG A 187 15.68 -10.53 15.39
N THR A 188 16.51 -9.53 15.12
CA THR A 188 16.07 -8.14 15.09
C THR A 188 15.42 -7.84 13.74
N ALA A 189 14.21 -7.29 13.80
CA ALA A 189 13.49 -6.84 12.63
C ALA A 189 13.77 -5.34 12.40
N ASN A 190 14.30 -4.99 11.24
CA ASN A 190 14.54 -3.60 10.86
C ASN A 190 13.86 -3.30 9.54
N PHE A 191 13.30 -2.11 9.39
CA PHE A 191 12.79 -1.63 8.11
C PHE A 191 13.82 -0.77 7.41
N SER A 192 13.97 -0.95 6.10
CA SER A 192 14.88 -0.16 5.27
C SER A 192 14.20 0.40 4.03
N CYS A 193 14.66 1.57 3.59
CA CYS A 193 14.14 2.24 2.41
C CYS A 193 14.41 1.44 1.13
N SER A 194 13.35 1.09 0.39
CA SER A 194 13.47 0.37 -0.87
C SER A 194 14.03 1.24 -2.01
N GLY A 195 13.95 2.57 -1.88
CA GLY A 195 14.47 3.51 -2.86
C GLY A 195 16.00 3.58 -2.86
N TYR A 196 16.63 3.41 -1.70
CA TYR A 196 18.09 3.37 -1.56
C TYR A 196 18.72 2.12 -2.18
N GLY A 197 18.07 0.95 -2.00
CA GLY A 197 18.58 -0.33 -2.50
C GLY A 197 18.41 -0.56 -4.00
N LYS A 198 17.80 0.38 -4.77
CA LYS A 198 17.69 0.24 -6.23
C LYS A 198 19.01 0.51 -6.94
N ILE A 199 19.25 -0.21 -8.04
CA ILE A 199 20.46 -0.10 -8.83
C ILE A 199 20.31 1.02 -9.87
N PRO A 200 21.28 1.96 -9.93
CA PRO A 200 22.44 2.09 -9.05
C PRO A 200 22.04 2.51 -7.63
N VAL A 201 22.74 1.98 -6.62
CA VAL A 201 22.45 2.26 -5.21
C VAL A 201 22.47 3.77 -4.95
N GLY A 202 21.48 4.28 -4.27
CA GLY A 202 21.33 5.71 -3.99
C GLY A 202 20.71 6.54 -5.12
N SER A 203 20.29 5.92 -6.24
CA SER A 203 19.72 6.66 -7.39
C SER A 203 18.38 7.33 -7.07
N LYS A 204 17.55 6.73 -6.22
CA LYS A 204 16.23 7.25 -5.85
C LYS A 204 16.22 7.90 -4.46
N CYS A 205 17.07 7.45 -3.55
CA CYS A 205 17.22 7.98 -2.21
C CYS A 205 18.69 8.13 -1.89
N ALA A 206 19.12 9.31 -1.47
CA ALA A 206 20.55 9.62 -1.25
C ALA A 206 21.15 8.89 -0.05
N SER A 207 20.31 8.55 0.95
CA SER A 207 20.76 7.86 2.17
C SER A 207 19.92 6.62 2.47
N GLY A 208 20.56 5.66 3.15
CA GLY A 208 19.89 4.45 3.62
C GLY A 208 19.14 4.73 4.92
N HIS A 209 17.82 4.81 4.86
CA HIS A 209 16.96 4.94 6.03
C HIS A 209 16.73 3.55 6.65
N TRP A 210 17.03 3.44 7.94
CA TRP A 210 16.81 2.22 8.72
C TRP A 210 16.13 2.56 10.02
N VAL A 211 15.12 1.79 10.41
CA VAL A 211 14.44 1.92 11.69
C VAL A 211 14.19 0.55 12.29
N ASN A 212 14.34 0.44 13.61
CA ASN A 212 14.01 -0.79 14.33
C ASN A 212 12.50 -0.95 14.44
N ALA A 213 11.98 -2.13 14.13
CA ALA A 213 10.55 -2.41 14.15
C ALA A 213 9.94 -2.31 15.56
N ASP A 214 10.68 -2.81 16.57
CA ASP A 214 10.21 -2.80 17.97
C ASP A 214 10.13 -1.37 18.52
N SER A 215 11.08 -0.50 18.13
CA SER A 215 11.05 0.92 18.53
C SER A 215 9.84 1.65 17.94
N VAL A 216 9.50 1.39 16.68
CA VAL A 216 8.31 1.95 16.03
C VAL A 216 7.04 1.40 16.68
N MET A 217 6.98 0.10 16.97
CA MET A 217 5.83 -0.51 17.65
C MET A 217 5.58 0.11 19.02
N LYS A 218 6.63 0.30 19.82
CA LYS A 218 6.53 0.94 21.14
C LYS A 218 6.03 2.37 21.03
N LEU A 219 6.60 3.15 20.10
CA LEU A 219 6.18 4.52 19.85
C LEU A 219 4.68 4.61 19.51
N ILE A 220 4.21 3.76 18.60
CA ILE A 220 2.79 3.71 18.22
C ILE A 220 1.93 3.32 19.42
N GLN A 221 2.38 2.33 20.20
CA GLN A 221 1.68 1.87 21.40
C GLN A 221 1.52 2.99 22.43
N GLU A 222 2.59 3.73 22.68
CA GLU A 222 2.58 4.88 23.61
C GLU A 222 1.64 5.98 23.08
N THR A 223 1.75 6.34 21.80
CA THR A 223 0.88 7.35 21.18
C THR A 223 -0.60 6.97 21.27
N LEU A 224 -0.95 5.72 20.93
CA LEU A 224 -2.33 5.27 21.02
C LEU A 224 -2.86 5.23 22.45
N ARG A 225 -2.02 4.86 23.42
CA ARG A 225 -2.37 4.92 24.86
C ARG A 225 -2.64 6.33 25.31
N GLU A 226 -1.81 7.30 24.89
CA GLU A 226 -2.02 8.72 25.21
C GLU A 226 -3.32 9.25 24.61
N ILE A 227 -3.61 8.92 23.35
CA ILE A 227 -4.86 9.29 22.67
C ILE A 227 -6.07 8.74 23.45
N VAL A 228 -6.03 7.47 23.85
CA VAL A 228 -7.14 6.86 24.62
C VAL A 228 -7.25 7.44 26.01
N ARG A 229 -6.12 7.72 26.68
CA ARG A 229 -6.13 8.37 27.98
C ARG A 229 -6.82 9.73 27.89
N PHE A 230 -6.39 10.57 26.94
CA PHE A 230 -6.98 11.87 26.72
C PHE A 230 -8.48 11.78 26.36
N SER A 231 -8.86 10.86 25.48
CA SER A 231 -10.26 10.61 25.12
C SER A 231 -11.14 10.18 26.29
N LYS A 232 -10.55 9.58 27.38
CA LYS A 232 -11.28 9.20 28.60
C LYS A 232 -11.32 10.31 29.63
N GLU A 233 -10.30 11.17 29.71
CA GLU A 233 -10.21 12.28 30.64
C GLU A 233 -11.17 13.41 30.27
N ASP A 234 -11.25 13.77 29.00
CA ASP A 234 -12.17 14.76 28.47
C ASP A 234 -12.62 14.43 27.05
N GLU A 235 -13.79 13.76 26.97
CA GLU A 235 -14.37 13.31 25.68
C GLU A 235 -14.81 14.48 24.80
N GLU A 236 -15.32 15.56 25.39
CA GLU A 236 -15.82 16.71 24.65
C GLU A 236 -14.67 17.53 24.09
N GLU A 237 -13.61 17.76 24.87
CA GLU A 237 -12.40 18.46 24.44
C GLU A 237 -11.66 17.65 23.38
N PHE A 238 -11.52 16.33 23.54
CA PHE A 238 -10.93 15.45 22.56
C PHE A 238 -11.69 15.51 21.22
N ALA A 239 -13.02 15.41 21.26
CA ALA A 239 -13.86 15.51 20.06
C ALA A 239 -13.73 16.89 19.38
N CYS A 240 -13.64 17.96 20.18
CA CYS A 240 -13.44 19.32 19.70
C CYS A 240 -12.09 19.48 18.99
N ILE A 241 -11.00 18.96 19.61
CA ILE A 241 -9.65 19.03 19.02
C ILE A 241 -9.59 18.24 17.71
N VAL A 242 -10.10 17.01 17.69
CA VAL A 242 -10.11 16.19 16.47
C VAL A 242 -10.87 16.86 15.34
N ARG A 243 -12.02 17.48 15.62
CA ARG A 243 -12.80 18.22 14.62
C ARG A 243 -12.11 19.50 14.18
N SER A 244 -11.53 20.27 15.11
CA SER A 244 -10.84 21.51 14.79
C SER A 244 -9.57 21.29 13.95
N GLU A 245 -8.85 20.21 14.15
CA GLU A 245 -7.70 19.84 13.32
C GLU A 245 -8.11 19.56 11.86
N ILE A 246 -9.27 18.94 11.65
CA ILE A 246 -9.82 18.70 10.31
C ILE A 246 -10.31 20.03 9.70
N GLU A 247 -10.99 20.88 10.49
CA GLU A 247 -11.50 22.17 10.05
C GLU A 247 -10.36 23.16 9.71
N ASN A 248 -9.31 23.24 10.53
CA ASN A 248 -8.21 24.18 10.34
C ASN A 248 -7.42 23.91 9.05
N ARG A 249 -7.36 22.67 8.59
CA ARG A 249 -6.65 22.34 7.34
C ARG A 249 -7.36 22.86 6.10
N GLN A 250 -8.66 23.11 6.15
CA GLN A 250 -9.47 23.31 4.94
C GLN A 250 -10.40 24.53 4.98
N SER A 251 -10.54 25.23 6.12
CA SER A 251 -11.64 26.19 6.33
C SER A 251 -11.64 27.40 5.38
N SER A 252 -10.49 27.89 4.93
CA SER A 252 -10.43 29.07 4.04
C SER A 252 -10.68 28.72 2.57
N GLU A 253 -10.12 27.60 2.09
CA GLU A 253 -10.32 27.15 0.71
C GLU A 253 -11.74 26.64 0.46
N MET A 254 -12.30 25.89 1.41
CA MET A 254 -13.64 25.30 1.28
C MET A 254 -14.76 26.33 1.32
N LYS A 255 -14.65 27.39 2.13
CA LYS A 255 -15.60 28.50 2.10
C LYS A 255 -15.64 29.15 0.72
N GLY A 256 -14.46 29.39 0.13
CA GLY A 256 -14.33 29.91 -1.23
C GLY A 256 -14.96 28.97 -2.27
N GLN A 257 -14.71 27.67 -2.18
CA GLN A 257 -15.23 26.67 -3.12
C GLN A 257 -16.77 26.53 -3.01
N LYS A 258 -17.35 26.48 -1.80
CA LYS A 258 -18.82 26.47 -1.59
C LYS A 258 -19.49 27.74 -2.14
N THR A 259 -18.89 28.90 -1.89
CA THR A 259 -19.39 30.18 -2.45
C THR A 259 -19.33 30.16 -3.97
N ARG A 260 -18.22 29.66 -4.56
CA ARG A 260 -18.06 29.54 -6.02
C ARG A 260 -19.06 28.55 -6.61
N LEU A 261 -19.27 27.36 -5.98
CA LEU A 261 -20.26 26.38 -6.40
C LEU A 261 -21.65 26.99 -6.47
N THR A 262 -22.07 27.70 -5.41
CA THR A 262 -23.39 28.38 -5.38
C THR A 262 -23.49 29.44 -6.48
N ALA A 263 -22.43 30.21 -6.75
CA ALA A 263 -22.42 31.20 -7.81
C ALA A 263 -22.50 30.57 -9.20
N CYS A 264 -21.82 29.45 -9.45
CA CYS A 264 -21.88 28.70 -10.72
C CYS A 264 -23.28 28.10 -10.95
N GLN A 265 -23.89 27.50 -9.90
CA GLN A 265 -25.26 27.00 -9.97
C GLN A 265 -26.26 28.09 -10.32
N LYS A 266 -26.19 29.24 -9.62
CA LYS A 266 -27.06 30.37 -9.90
C LYS A 266 -26.89 30.90 -11.33
N ARG A 267 -25.64 30.95 -11.83
CA ARG A 267 -25.37 31.40 -13.19
C ARG A 267 -25.90 30.41 -14.23
N LEU A 268 -25.85 29.11 -13.95
CA LEU A 268 -26.45 28.07 -14.79
C LEU A 268 -27.95 28.26 -14.93
N ASP A 269 -28.68 28.47 -13.83
CA ASP A 269 -30.13 28.74 -13.82
C ASP A 269 -30.47 30.01 -14.62
N GLU A 270 -29.63 31.07 -14.50
CA GLU A 270 -29.79 32.29 -15.29
C GLU A 270 -29.59 32.01 -16.81
N LEU A 271 -28.60 31.20 -17.19
CA LEU A 271 -28.37 30.83 -18.58
C LEU A 271 -29.53 30.02 -19.17
N GLU A 272 -30.09 29.07 -18.43
CA GLU A 272 -31.26 28.32 -18.84
C GLU A 272 -32.43 29.26 -19.13
N THR A 273 -32.65 30.23 -18.23
CA THR A 273 -33.72 31.24 -18.41
C THR A 273 -33.43 32.12 -19.64
N LEU A 274 -32.18 32.50 -19.91
CA LEU A 274 -31.82 33.29 -21.09
C LEU A 274 -31.96 32.49 -22.38
N LEU A 275 -31.55 31.23 -22.39
CA LEU A 275 -31.73 30.32 -23.55
C LEU A 275 -33.21 30.17 -23.91
N CYS A 276 -34.08 29.98 -22.94
CA CYS A 276 -35.53 29.97 -23.16
C CYS A 276 -36.01 31.27 -23.80
N LYS A 277 -35.60 32.43 -23.26
CA LYS A 277 -36.01 33.74 -23.77
C LYS A 277 -35.55 34.00 -25.20
N ILE A 278 -34.28 33.73 -25.53
CA ILE A 278 -33.77 33.94 -26.90
C ILE A 278 -34.45 32.99 -27.89
N TYR A 279 -34.83 31.78 -27.47
CA TYR A 279 -35.61 30.84 -28.29
C TYR A 279 -37.01 31.39 -28.55
N GLU A 280 -37.73 31.86 -27.53
CA GLU A 280 -39.05 32.47 -27.67
C GLU A 280 -39.02 33.74 -28.56
N ASP A 281 -38.04 34.64 -28.40
CA ASP A 281 -37.89 35.88 -29.19
C ASP A 281 -37.51 35.56 -30.64
N ASN A 282 -36.79 34.48 -30.91
CA ASN A 282 -36.53 34.02 -32.25
C ASN A 282 -37.79 33.51 -32.95
N ILE A 283 -38.62 32.67 -32.29
CA ILE A 283 -39.89 32.17 -32.82
C ILE A 283 -40.88 33.32 -33.06
N LEU A 284 -40.88 34.34 -32.19
CA LEU A 284 -41.73 35.51 -32.35
C LEU A 284 -41.26 36.51 -33.41
N GLY A 285 -40.12 36.20 -34.09
CA GLY A 285 -39.54 37.06 -35.11
C GLY A 285 -38.88 38.34 -34.59
N LYS A 286 -38.71 38.51 -33.28
CA LYS A 286 -38.06 39.65 -32.65
C LYS A 286 -36.52 39.57 -32.76
N LEU A 287 -35.96 38.35 -32.81
CA LEU A 287 -34.56 38.07 -32.88
C LEU A 287 -34.20 37.41 -34.23
N PRO A 288 -33.32 38.00 -35.08
CA PRO A 288 -32.93 37.40 -36.37
C PRO A 288 -32.13 36.09 -36.16
N ASP A 289 -32.36 35.09 -37.02
CA ASP A 289 -31.73 33.75 -36.94
C ASP A 289 -30.23 33.75 -36.74
N LYS A 290 -29.50 34.59 -37.50
CA LYS A 290 -28.03 34.71 -37.38
C LYS A 290 -27.61 35.16 -35.98
N ARG A 291 -28.37 36.03 -35.33
CA ARG A 291 -28.05 36.54 -34.02
C ARG A 291 -28.42 35.50 -32.94
N TYR A 292 -29.54 34.78 -33.16
CA TYR A 292 -29.93 33.67 -32.32
C TYR A 292 -28.82 32.60 -32.26
N GLN A 293 -28.33 32.13 -33.43
CA GLN A 293 -27.28 31.11 -33.51
C GLN A 293 -25.99 31.51 -32.78
N ILE A 294 -25.59 32.79 -32.87
CA ILE A 294 -24.39 33.27 -32.19
C ILE A 294 -24.60 33.26 -30.66
N LEU A 295 -25.75 33.73 -30.16
CA LEU A 295 -26.03 33.76 -28.72
C LEU A 295 -26.23 32.38 -28.15
N GLU A 296 -26.94 31.49 -28.86
CA GLU A 296 -27.13 30.09 -28.52
C GLU A 296 -25.78 29.38 -28.36
N ALA A 297 -24.91 29.48 -29.34
CA ALA A 297 -23.58 28.87 -29.29
C ALA A 297 -22.71 29.41 -28.16
N GLN A 298 -22.81 30.72 -27.85
CA GLN A 298 -22.09 31.34 -26.74
C GLN A 298 -22.61 30.85 -25.38
N TYR A 299 -23.93 30.83 -25.20
CA TYR A 299 -24.53 30.40 -23.94
C TYR A 299 -24.38 28.89 -23.69
N THR A 300 -24.49 28.07 -24.73
CA THR A 300 -24.23 26.63 -24.62
C THR A 300 -22.80 26.34 -24.24
N LYS A 301 -21.83 27.04 -24.82
CA LYS A 301 -20.42 26.90 -24.43
C LYS A 301 -20.14 27.33 -22.98
N GLU A 302 -20.80 28.41 -22.53
CA GLU A 302 -20.70 28.87 -21.14
C GLU A 302 -21.34 27.83 -20.19
N GLN A 303 -22.48 27.26 -20.58
CA GLN A 303 -23.18 26.21 -19.84
C GLN A 303 -22.31 24.96 -19.66
N GLU A 304 -21.73 24.41 -20.73
CA GLU A 304 -20.83 23.27 -20.68
C GLU A 304 -19.61 23.52 -19.77
N ALA A 305 -19.07 24.72 -19.82
CA ALA A 305 -17.94 25.09 -18.96
C ALA A 305 -18.32 25.16 -17.46
N LEU A 306 -19.51 25.72 -17.17
CA LEU A 306 -20.03 25.81 -15.80
C LEU A 306 -20.42 24.44 -15.25
N GLU A 307 -21.03 23.57 -16.05
CA GLU A 307 -21.35 22.19 -15.66
C GLU A 307 -20.07 21.41 -15.26
N ALA A 308 -19.02 21.50 -16.08
CA ALA A 308 -17.72 20.88 -15.76
C ALA A 308 -17.09 21.45 -14.48
N GLU A 309 -17.20 22.77 -14.26
CA GLU A 309 -16.72 23.44 -13.04
C GLU A 309 -17.54 23.01 -11.81
N ILE A 310 -18.86 22.94 -11.91
CA ILE A 310 -19.77 22.46 -10.86
C ILE A 310 -19.43 21.03 -10.47
N ASP A 311 -19.26 20.12 -11.43
CA ASP A 311 -18.89 18.73 -11.17
C ASP A 311 -17.57 18.62 -10.40
N SER A 312 -16.58 19.44 -10.76
CA SER A 312 -15.28 19.42 -10.08
C SER A 312 -15.37 19.98 -8.65
N LEU A 313 -16.15 21.06 -8.45
CA LEU A 313 -16.36 21.68 -7.15
C LEU A 313 -17.21 20.79 -6.24
N GLN A 314 -18.26 20.16 -6.77
CA GLN A 314 -19.11 19.23 -6.02
C GLN A 314 -18.32 18.04 -5.48
N LYS A 315 -17.45 17.43 -6.32
CA LYS A 315 -16.58 16.36 -5.85
C LYS A 315 -15.70 16.77 -4.67
N LYS A 316 -15.13 17.96 -4.70
CA LYS A 316 -14.31 18.48 -3.60
C LYS A 316 -15.14 18.74 -2.33
N VAL A 317 -16.37 19.21 -2.47
CA VAL A 317 -17.28 19.43 -1.34
C VAL A 317 -17.71 18.09 -0.75
N ASP A 318 -18.02 17.10 -1.58
CA ASP A 318 -18.40 15.75 -1.14
C ASP A 318 -17.23 15.03 -0.43
N GLU A 319 -16.01 15.18 -0.93
CA GLU A 319 -14.79 14.69 -0.27
C GLU A 319 -14.62 15.30 1.12
N TYR A 320 -14.85 16.61 1.27
CA TYR A 320 -14.79 17.30 2.56
C TYR A 320 -15.87 16.82 3.55
N GLU A 321 -17.10 16.62 3.09
CA GLU A 321 -18.18 16.11 3.95
C GLU A 321 -17.94 14.66 4.40
N GLN A 322 -17.26 13.87 3.56
CA GLN A 322 -16.79 12.54 3.96
C GLN A 322 -15.68 12.60 5.01
N GLU A 323 -14.77 13.58 4.92
CA GLU A 323 -13.71 13.78 5.92
C GLU A 323 -14.26 14.24 7.27
N GLN A 324 -15.30 15.07 7.33
CA GLN A 324 -15.97 15.40 8.59
C GLN A 324 -16.62 14.18 9.26
N LYS A 325 -17.29 13.33 8.48
CA LYS A 325 -17.79 12.04 8.97
C LYS A 325 -16.68 11.12 9.46
N SER A 326 -15.47 11.32 8.99
CA SER A 326 -14.28 10.57 9.38
C SER A 326 -13.80 10.90 10.80
N ALA A 327 -13.98 12.14 11.28
CA ALA A 327 -13.68 12.49 12.67
C ALA A 327 -14.51 11.67 13.66
N ASP A 328 -15.82 11.58 13.42
CA ASP A 328 -16.72 10.81 14.28
C ASP A 328 -16.39 9.31 14.24
N LYS A 329 -15.95 8.79 13.10
CA LYS A 329 -15.47 7.41 12.98
C LYS A 329 -14.20 7.17 13.77
N PHE A 330 -13.24 8.12 13.76
CA PHE A 330 -12.02 8.01 14.55
C PHE A 330 -12.33 7.99 16.04
N ILE A 331 -13.20 8.90 16.51
CA ILE A 331 -13.65 8.93 17.90
C ILE A 331 -14.31 7.60 18.28
N ALA A 332 -15.19 7.06 17.43
CA ALA A 332 -15.83 5.77 17.65
C ALA A 332 -14.82 4.61 17.69
N LEU A 333 -13.79 4.66 16.85
CA LEU A 333 -12.72 3.68 16.82
C LEU A 333 -11.88 3.71 18.11
N VAL A 334 -11.52 4.91 18.58
CA VAL A 334 -10.80 5.10 19.86
C VAL A 334 -11.62 4.55 21.04
N LYS A 335 -12.93 4.77 21.04
CA LYS A 335 -13.84 4.22 22.06
C LYS A 335 -13.96 2.70 22.03
N LYS A 336 -13.91 2.10 20.85
CA LYS A 336 -14.01 0.65 20.64
C LYS A 336 -12.79 -0.08 21.19
N TYR A 337 -11.60 0.48 21.03
CA TYR A 337 -10.35 -0.13 21.45
C TYR A 337 -9.85 0.49 22.76
N GLN A 338 -10.01 -0.22 23.89
CA GLN A 338 -9.64 0.28 25.21
C GLN A 338 -8.27 -0.23 25.70
N ASN A 339 -7.74 -1.28 25.08
CA ASN A 339 -6.48 -1.90 25.45
C ASN A 339 -5.54 -2.00 24.23
N PHE A 340 -4.32 -1.51 24.40
CA PHE A 340 -3.25 -1.50 23.39
C PHE A 340 -1.98 -2.22 23.89
N GLU A 341 -2.15 -3.26 24.70
CA GLU A 341 -1.01 -4.08 25.15
C GLU A 341 -0.44 -4.90 24.00
N GLU A 342 -1.32 -5.45 23.16
CA GLU A 342 -0.93 -6.17 21.95
C GLU A 342 -1.54 -5.46 20.72
N LEU A 343 -0.68 -4.96 19.84
CA LEU A 343 -1.08 -4.33 18.58
C LEU A 343 -1.02 -5.36 17.47
N ASP A 344 -2.17 -5.76 16.97
CA ASP A 344 -2.27 -6.61 15.79
C ASP A 344 -2.26 -5.81 14.47
N ALA A 345 -2.09 -6.51 13.35
CA ALA A 345 -2.08 -5.87 12.04
C ALA A 345 -3.43 -5.21 11.69
N VAL A 346 -4.54 -5.76 12.19
CA VAL A 346 -5.88 -5.22 11.93
C VAL A 346 -6.05 -3.88 12.62
N MET A 347 -5.70 -3.81 13.93
CA MET A 347 -5.73 -2.57 14.71
C MET A 347 -4.86 -1.49 14.06
N LEU A 348 -3.60 -1.83 13.75
CA LEU A 348 -2.67 -0.89 13.12
C LEU A 348 -3.20 -0.34 11.80
N ASN A 349 -3.77 -1.18 10.94
CA ASN A 349 -4.33 -0.74 9.66
C ASN A 349 -5.63 0.05 9.80
N GLN A 350 -6.39 -0.15 10.89
CA GLN A 350 -7.57 0.67 11.18
C GLN A 350 -7.21 2.06 11.71
N PHE A 351 -6.18 2.17 12.55
CA PHE A 351 -5.76 3.46 13.09
C PHE A 351 -4.82 4.24 12.17
N ILE A 352 -3.86 3.57 11.53
CA ILE A 352 -2.74 4.19 10.85
C ILE A 352 -2.89 4.13 9.33
N TYR A 353 -2.81 5.29 8.69
CA TYR A 353 -2.76 5.43 7.24
C TYR A 353 -1.37 5.15 6.69
N LYS A 354 -0.37 5.89 7.19
CA LYS A 354 1.05 5.78 6.81
C LYS A 354 1.95 6.27 7.92
N ILE A 355 3.19 5.80 7.91
CA ILE A 355 4.25 6.22 8.80
C ILE A 355 5.43 6.65 7.95
N PHE A 356 5.86 7.90 8.07
CA PHE A 356 7.05 8.40 7.40
C PHE A 356 8.23 8.40 8.35
N VAL A 357 9.34 7.83 7.88
CA VAL A 357 10.58 7.68 8.65
C VAL A 357 11.62 8.60 8.02
N HIS A 358 12.09 9.58 8.80
CA HIS A 358 13.16 10.50 8.42
C HIS A 358 14.53 9.87 8.57
N GLU A 359 15.57 10.53 8.05
CA GLU A 359 16.95 10.13 8.26
C GLU A 359 17.30 10.24 9.75
N ARG A 360 18.24 9.43 10.20
CA ARG A 360 18.80 9.52 11.55
C ARG A 360 19.71 10.75 11.65
N ASP A 361 19.65 11.46 12.76
CA ASP A 361 20.47 12.65 13.00
C ASP A 361 21.99 12.31 12.94
N TYR A 362 22.35 11.12 13.44
CA TYR A 362 23.75 10.67 13.47
C TYR A 362 23.91 9.34 12.75
N LYS A 363 24.65 9.35 11.63
CA LYS A 363 24.91 8.14 10.84
C LYS A 363 25.87 7.19 11.57
N GLY A 364 25.50 5.90 11.64
CA GLY A 364 26.35 4.84 12.20
C GLY A 364 26.34 4.76 13.74
N VAL A 365 25.43 5.47 14.39
CA VAL A 365 25.15 5.33 15.82
C VAL A 365 23.88 4.50 15.99
N ALA A 366 23.94 3.44 16.80
CA ALA A 366 22.84 2.48 16.90
C ALA A 366 21.52 3.11 17.43
N ASN A 367 21.63 3.99 18.43
CA ASN A 367 20.50 4.65 19.07
C ASN A 367 20.44 6.17 18.74
N SER A 368 20.76 6.53 17.47
CA SER A 368 20.61 7.90 17.03
C SER A 368 19.15 8.34 17.07
N PRO A 369 18.85 9.59 17.47
CA PRO A 369 17.54 10.18 17.32
C PRO A 369 17.03 10.07 15.89
N GLN A 370 15.74 9.85 15.75
CA GLN A 370 15.11 9.71 14.44
C GLN A 370 13.67 10.18 14.52
N THR A 371 13.32 11.13 13.68
CA THR A 371 11.95 11.66 13.59
C THR A 371 11.06 10.70 12.82
N ILE A 372 9.87 10.45 13.36
CA ILE A 372 8.83 9.62 12.77
C ILE A 372 7.54 10.43 12.72
N GLU A 373 6.90 10.45 11.56
CA GLU A 373 5.59 11.05 11.37
C GLU A 373 4.54 9.97 11.21
N ILE A 374 3.54 9.98 12.09
CA ILE A 374 2.43 9.04 12.04
C ILE A 374 1.20 9.76 11.48
N TYR A 375 0.66 9.21 10.41
CA TYR A 375 -0.59 9.67 9.80
C TYR A 375 -1.68 8.68 10.16
N PHE A 376 -2.65 9.14 10.94
CA PHE A 376 -3.80 8.34 11.30
C PHE A 376 -4.87 8.36 10.21
N ASN A 377 -5.61 7.27 10.08
CA ASN A 377 -6.83 7.23 9.30
C ASN A 377 -7.80 8.28 9.86
N PHE A 378 -8.50 9.00 8.98
CA PHE A 378 -9.51 9.98 9.32
C PHE A 378 -9.00 11.34 9.84
N VAL A 379 -7.95 11.38 10.67
CA VAL A 379 -7.44 12.61 11.30
C VAL A 379 -6.19 13.16 10.60
N GLY A 380 -5.45 12.31 9.89
CA GLY A 380 -4.20 12.69 9.22
C GLY A 380 -3.01 12.75 10.18
N LYS A 381 -2.12 13.74 10.03
CA LYS A 381 -0.89 13.84 10.81
C LYS A 381 -1.18 14.23 12.26
N PHE A 382 -0.76 13.40 13.19
CA PHE A 382 -0.86 13.64 14.63
C PHE A 382 0.52 13.90 15.22
N GLY A 383 1.05 15.10 15.01
CA GLY A 383 2.36 15.54 15.51
C GLY A 383 3.57 14.92 14.80
N MET A 384 4.74 15.36 15.20
CA MET A 384 6.04 14.74 14.92
C MET A 384 6.51 14.07 16.21
N GLN A 385 6.96 12.84 16.12
CA GLN A 385 7.46 12.09 17.25
C GLN A 385 8.89 11.64 17.00
N GLU A 386 9.70 11.66 18.03
CA GLU A 386 11.10 11.24 18.01
C GLU A 386 11.29 9.94 18.77
N ILE A 387 11.90 8.95 18.13
CA ILE A 387 12.40 7.77 18.83
C ILE A 387 13.85 8.01 19.27
N ASN A 388 14.22 7.43 20.41
CA ASN A 388 15.56 7.55 20.99
C ASN A 388 15.94 9.02 21.27
N SER A 389 14.99 9.85 21.72
CA SER A 389 15.29 11.23 22.12
C SER A 389 16.31 11.22 23.27
N PRO A 390 17.56 11.66 23.03
CA PRO A 390 18.60 11.68 24.05
C PRO A 390 18.43 12.89 24.98
N SER A 391 18.93 12.77 26.19
CA SER A 391 19.12 13.92 27.08
C SER A 391 20.10 14.94 26.48
N GLU A 392 20.15 16.17 27.00
CA GLU A 392 21.07 17.19 26.53
C GLU A 392 22.54 16.74 26.60
N GLU A 393 22.90 16.02 27.68
CA GLU A 393 24.26 15.50 27.85
C GLU A 393 24.59 14.39 26.83
N GLU A 394 23.61 13.54 26.55
CA GLU A 394 23.75 12.50 25.52
C GLU A 394 23.83 13.09 24.11
N ARG A 395 23.08 14.17 23.83
CA ARG A 395 23.19 14.92 22.55
C ARG A 395 24.60 15.48 22.35
N ALA A 396 25.17 16.14 23.36
CA ALA A 396 26.52 16.67 23.30
C ALA A 396 27.56 15.57 23.05
N ALA A 397 27.42 14.40 23.71
CA ALA A 397 28.29 13.25 23.53
C ALA A 397 28.16 12.64 22.11
N LEU A 398 26.95 12.63 21.54
CA LEU A 398 26.70 12.15 20.18
C LEU A 398 27.28 13.10 19.11
N GLU A 399 27.15 14.42 19.30
CA GLU A 399 27.76 15.44 18.43
C GLU A 399 29.28 15.33 18.41
N GLU A 400 29.91 15.13 19.57
CA GLU A 400 31.34 14.95 19.65
C GLU A 400 31.81 13.68 18.93
N LYS A 401 31.10 12.56 19.12
CA LYS A 401 31.36 11.32 18.39
C LYS A 401 31.26 11.52 16.87
N GLU A 402 30.26 12.24 16.38
CA GLU A 402 30.07 12.50 14.95
C GLU A 402 31.19 13.41 14.44
N ARG A 403 31.60 14.44 15.17
CA ARG A 403 32.75 15.28 14.84
C ARG A 403 34.04 14.50 14.73
N LEU A 404 34.26 13.53 15.64
CA LEU A 404 35.41 12.62 15.59
C LEU A 404 35.34 11.68 14.39
N ARG A 405 34.15 11.20 14.05
CA ARG A 405 33.91 10.34 12.88
C ARG A 405 34.19 11.11 11.59
N GLN A 406 33.69 12.33 11.44
CA GLN A 406 33.95 13.18 10.28
C GLN A 406 35.44 13.43 10.11
N LYS A 407 36.18 13.77 11.18
CA LYS A 407 37.63 13.92 11.15
C LYS A 407 38.34 12.66 10.71
N ARG A 408 37.91 11.48 11.16
CA ARG A 408 38.46 10.18 10.72
C ARG A 408 38.17 9.93 9.25
N HIS A 409 36.97 10.25 8.80
CA HIS A 409 36.61 10.10 7.39
C HIS A 409 37.38 11.04 6.49
N GLU A 410 37.58 12.31 6.85
CA GLU A 410 38.42 13.24 6.12
C GLU A 410 39.87 12.76 6.07
N ALA A 411 40.39 12.27 7.19
CA ALA A 411 41.74 11.68 7.23
C ALA A 411 41.87 10.44 6.32
N TYR A 412 40.82 9.60 6.26
CA TYR A 412 40.72 8.49 5.33
C TYR A 412 40.73 8.97 3.87
N LEU A 413 39.91 9.98 3.53
CA LEU A 413 39.88 10.53 2.17
C LEU A 413 41.21 11.14 1.76
N ARG A 414 41.91 11.86 2.66
CA ARG A 414 43.27 12.38 2.43
C ARG A 414 44.28 11.26 2.16
N ARG A 415 44.24 10.15 2.95
CA ARG A 415 45.08 8.97 2.72
C ARG A 415 44.77 8.28 1.41
N LYS A 416 43.48 8.18 1.04
CA LYS A 416 43.06 7.63 -0.25
C LYS A 416 43.50 8.51 -1.41
N ALA A 417 43.37 9.83 -1.32
CA ALA A 417 43.82 10.77 -2.33
C ALA A 417 45.36 10.75 -2.51
N SER A 418 46.10 10.48 -1.44
CA SER A 418 47.56 10.36 -1.52
C SER A 418 48.06 9.04 -2.14
N GLY A 419 47.16 8.13 -2.51
CA GLY A 419 47.51 6.81 -3.07
C GLY A 419 48.17 5.83 -2.08
N TRP A 420 48.32 6.23 -0.80
CA TRP A 420 48.93 5.41 0.22
C TRP A 420 48.23 4.06 0.43
N GLN A 421 46.93 4.06 0.35
CA GLN A 421 46.09 2.87 0.57
C GLN A 421 46.25 1.86 -0.56
N ASP A 422 46.34 2.35 -1.81
CA ASP A 422 46.58 1.51 -2.97
C ASP A 422 47.99 0.92 -2.95
N ALA A 423 48.98 1.72 -2.58
CA ALA A 423 50.34 1.26 -2.39
C ALA A 423 50.47 0.20 -1.26
N TYR A 424 49.81 0.43 -0.14
CA TYR A 424 49.72 -0.55 0.95
C TYR A 424 49.00 -1.85 0.53
N TYR A 425 47.87 -1.75 -0.19
CA TYR A 425 47.17 -2.91 -0.70
C TYR A 425 48.00 -3.71 -1.71
N GLN A 426 48.66 -3.05 -2.62
CA GLN A 426 49.59 -3.70 -3.57
C GLN A 426 50.74 -4.40 -2.85
N LYS A 427 51.32 -3.74 -1.84
CA LYS A 427 52.38 -4.33 -1.02
C LYS A 427 51.93 -5.57 -0.26
N THR A 428 50.75 -5.53 0.36
CA THR A 428 50.18 -6.69 1.10
C THR A 428 49.77 -7.82 0.16
N LYS A 429 49.24 -7.50 -1.02
CA LYS A 429 48.90 -8.48 -2.06
C LYS A 429 50.18 -9.17 -2.60
N ALA A 430 51.23 -8.40 -2.84
CA ALA A 430 52.53 -8.94 -3.26
C ALA A 430 53.15 -9.86 -2.20
N ALA A 431 53.10 -9.44 -0.92
CA ALA A 431 53.58 -10.24 0.20
C ALA A 431 52.82 -11.56 0.37
N LYS A 432 51.45 -11.50 0.25
CA LYS A 432 50.63 -12.73 0.28
C LYS A 432 50.95 -13.65 -0.91
N LYS A 433 51.13 -13.09 -2.11
CA LYS A 433 51.47 -13.87 -3.30
C LYS A 433 52.84 -14.53 -3.13
N ALA A 434 53.85 -13.79 -2.65
CA ALA A 434 55.16 -14.34 -2.37
C ALA A 434 55.14 -15.47 -1.32
N GLY A 435 54.33 -15.31 -0.27
CA GLY A 435 54.13 -16.36 0.74
C GLY A 435 53.43 -17.62 0.19
N ILE A 436 52.49 -17.47 -0.75
CA ILE A 436 51.84 -18.59 -1.44
C ILE A 436 52.83 -19.28 -2.39
N ASP A 437 53.61 -18.49 -3.14
CA ASP A 437 54.59 -19.02 -4.09
C ASP A 437 55.72 -19.75 -3.36
N ALA A 438 56.18 -19.25 -2.21
CA ALA A 438 57.14 -19.92 -1.35
C ALA A 438 56.59 -21.25 -0.79
N LYS A 439 55.35 -21.29 -0.35
CA LYS A 439 54.71 -22.56 0.07
C LYS A 439 54.59 -23.56 -1.07
N LYS A 440 54.20 -23.12 -2.27
CA LYS A 440 54.15 -23.98 -3.46
C LYS A 440 55.49 -24.54 -3.83
N GLU A 441 56.55 -23.74 -3.73
CA GLU A 441 57.91 -24.20 -4.02
C GLU A 441 58.45 -25.18 -2.96
N ALA A 442 58.09 -24.97 -1.69
CA ALA A 442 58.41 -25.92 -0.62
C ALA A 442 57.72 -27.28 -0.87
N ILE A 443 56.42 -27.27 -1.24
CA ILE A 443 55.72 -28.52 -1.59
C ILE A 443 56.37 -29.18 -2.82
N ARG A 444 56.68 -28.44 -3.87
CA ARG A 444 57.35 -28.95 -5.07
C ARG A 444 58.75 -29.54 -4.77
N SER A 445 59.49 -28.94 -3.86
CA SER A 445 60.79 -29.44 -3.43
C SER A 445 60.65 -30.74 -2.66
N GLU A 446 59.66 -30.86 -1.81
CA GLU A 446 59.34 -32.09 -1.08
C GLU A 446 58.89 -33.21 -2.01
N ASP A 447 58.03 -32.89 -3.00
CA ASP A 447 57.60 -33.85 -4.01
C ASP A 447 58.72 -34.32 -4.92
N ARG A 448 59.65 -33.41 -5.32
CA ARG A 448 60.87 -33.80 -6.04
C ARG A 448 61.73 -34.76 -5.23
N ALA A 449 61.88 -34.54 -3.93
CA ALA A 449 62.57 -35.43 -3.05
C ALA A 449 61.91 -36.83 -2.95
N LYS A 450 60.62 -36.90 -3.17
CA LYS A 450 59.84 -38.15 -3.26
C LYS A 450 59.76 -38.74 -4.66
N GLY A 451 60.53 -38.17 -5.65
CA GLY A 451 60.52 -38.66 -7.03
C GLY A 451 59.30 -38.25 -7.90
N VAL A 452 58.54 -37.29 -7.43
CA VAL A 452 57.38 -36.77 -8.18
C VAL A 452 57.80 -35.53 -8.96
N TYR A 453 57.65 -35.53 -10.28
CA TYR A 453 58.00 -34.42 -11.16
C TYR A 453 56.76 -33.86 -11.86
N TYR A 454 56.57 -32.54 -11.78
CA TYR A 454 55.47 -31.85 -12.47
C TYR A 454 55.91 -31.32 -13.84
N LEU A 455 55.17 -31.68 -14.88
CA LEU A 455 55.37 -31.09 -16.20
C LEU A 455 54.90 -29.62 -16.22
N PRO A 456 55.59 -28.70 -16.88
CA PRO A 456 55.13 -27.34 -17.05
C PRO A 456 53.79 -27.33 -17.81
N ASN A 457 52.77 -26.67 -17.24
CA ASN A 457 51.41 -26.51 -17.80
C ASN A 457 50.36 -27.63 -17.61
N GLN A 458 50.53 -28.60 -16.74
CA GLN A 458 49.42 -29.44 -16.34
C GLN A 458 48.64 -28.78 -15.20
N LYS A 459 47.36 -28.47 -15.46
CA LYS A 459 46.35 -28.23 -14.41
C LYS A 459 46.22 -29.52 -13.61
N TYR A 460 46.13 -29.40 -12.27
CA TYR A 460 45.84 -30.51 -11.38
C TYR A 460 44.63 -31.29 -11.88
N LEU A 461 44.84 -32.52 -12.33
CA LEU A 461 43.78 -33.53 -12.37
C LEU A 461 43.80 -34.20 -10.99
N GLU A 462 42.76 -34.01 -10.21
CA GLU A 462 42.47 -34.83 -9.04
C GLU A 462 42.33 -36.27 -9.52
N THR A 463 43.34 -37.11 -9.22
CA THR A 463 43.19 -38.55 -9.39
C THR A 463 42.39 -39.05 -8.18
N GLU A 464 41.13 -39.43 -8.43
CA GLU A 464 40.36 -40.23 -7.47
C GLU A 464 41.19 -41.45 -7.02
N PRO A 465 41.19 -41.79 -5.72
CA PRO A 465 41.83 -43.01 -5.25
C PRO A 465 41.08 -44.18 -5.85
N LYS A 466 41.74 -44.98 -6.65
CA LYS A 466 41.24 -46.28 -7.10
C LYS A 466 41.00 -47.14 -5.87
N GLY A 467 39.70 -47.42 -5.62
CA GLY A 467 39.29 -48.39 -4.62
C GLY A 467 39.94 -49.73 -4.92
N GLU A 468 40.63 -50.27 -3.95
CA GLU A 468 41.06 -51.65 -3.96
C GLU A 468 39.81 -52.57 -3.87
N SER A 469 39.63 -53.36 -4.90
CA SER A 469 38.69 -54.48 -4.90
C SER A 469 39.35 -55.67 -4.20
N ALA A 470 38.73 -56.13 -3.13
CA ALA A 470 38.78 -57.51 -2.66
C ALA A 470 37.41 -57.90 -2.06
#